data_4a266526f37d120d93675c699d1fd50e
#
_entry.id   4a266526f37d120d93675c699d1fd50e
#
_cell.length_a   1.000
_cell.length_b   1.000
_cell.length_c   1.000
_cell.angle_alpha   90.00
_cell.angle_beta   90.00
_cell.angle_gamma   90.00
#
_symmetry.space_group_name_H-M   'P 1'
#
loop_
_entity.id
_entity.type
_entity.pdbx_description
1 polymer ?
#
loop_
_entity_poly.entity_id
_entity_poly.type
_entity_poly.pdbx_seq_one_letter_code
_entity_poly.pdbx_strand_id
1 'polypeptide(L)'
;MRGIVGYGTYVPYYRLDRAKITAVMGAGGGRGHRSVAGYDEDTTTMGVEAARNALRGSTVTPSSIWFATANPAYLDKTNATAIQAALDLPQETWAVDAGGSARSAEAAISGARGTPGISMAVISDLRTGNPTSNDESGGGDAAAALLFGDDEDAPVIAHAIGRAAATGEFLDRYRLPGENASRIWEERFGEQAYLTLAEDAIERAVKEADVTLEDVDKVVIAGLHARAVRSLSRIAGDKLVDDLTGRIGNPGAAQLPLLVASALDNAAPGETILVVHLADGANANVLRTTDAIADYTPFSSVESQIENGSDNLDYNLYLTWRGFLDREPPRRPDPDRPGAPPAFRSEDWKYAFVGSRDRSSGAIHLPPMRVSMDGGAVDDMERIRMADTPATIATFTVDYLAFSLSPPTVAVVIDFDGGGRFQAEMTDVDPNEVKIGDRVEMTFRRLFTAQGIHNYFWKARPLAE
;
A
#
# COMPACT_ATOMS: atom_id res chain seq x y z
N MET A 1 -1.70 -24.22 13.62
CA MET A 1 -1.56 -22.92 14.37
C MET A 1 -1.60 -21.78 13.35
N ARG A 2 -2.42 -20.73 13.58
CA ARG A 2 -2.52 -19.63 12.61
C ARG A 2 -1.24 -18.80 12.56
N GLY A 3 -0.82 -18.44 11.33
CA GLY A 3 0.36 -17.67 11.08
C GLY A 3 0.26 -16.88 9.78
N ILE A 4 1.37 -16.26 9.36
CA ILE A 4 1.47 -15.60 8.07
C ILE A 4 1.60 -16.68 6.99
N VAL A 5 0.71 -16.67 5.98
CA VAL A 5 0.73 -17.57 4.83
C VAL A 5 1.18 -16.88 3.55
N GLY A 6 1.28 -15.55 3.56
CA GLY A 6 1.75 -14.75 2.45
C GLY A 6 1.70 -13.26 2.76
N TYR A 7 2.34 -12.47 1.92
CA TYR A 7 2.34 -11.02 2.02
C TYR A 7 2.55 -10.36 0.66
N GLY A 8 2.21 -9.09 0.59
CA GLY A 8 2.53 -8.23 -0.53
C GLY A 8 2.75 -6.80 -0.05
N THR A 9 3.58 -6.07 -0.76
CA THR A 9 3.91 -4.68 -0.44
C THR A 9 3.68 -3.79 -1.65
N TYR A 10 3.54 -2.50 -1.39
CA TYR A 10 3.48 -1.48 -2.41
C TYR A 10 4.24 -0.23 -1.94
N VAL A 11 5.30 0.10 -2.66
CA VAL A 11 6.04 1.35 -2.51
C VAL A 11 5.77 2.18 -3.76
N PRO A 12 5.15 3.37 -3.66
CA PRO A 12 4.83 4.22 -4.81
C PRO A 12 6.04 4.47 -5.71
N TYR A 13 5.77 4.72 -6.99
CA TYR A 13 6.81 4.92 -8.00
C TYR A 13 7.70 6.14 -7.72
N TYR A 14 7.12 7.26 -7.26
CA TYR A 14 7.85 8.50 -7.11
C TYR A 14 8.69 8.57 -5.84
N ARG A 15 9.88 9.16 -5.97
CA ARG A 15 10.80 9.49 -4.88
C ARG A 15 11.07 10.98 -4.89
N LEU A 16 10.99 11.62 -3.73
CA LEU A 16 11.45 12.99 -3.54
C LEU A 16 12.84 12.94 -2.88
N ASP A 17 13.86 13.42 -3.58
CA ASP A 17 15.15 13.72 -2.96
C ASP A 17 14.96 14.85 -1.95
N ARG A 18 15.28 14.59 -0.69
CA ARG A 18 15.12 15.56 0.42
C ARG A 18 15.95 16.81 0.24
N ALA A 19 17.05 16.75 -0.52
CA ALA A 19 17.85 17.93 -0.86
C ALA A 19 17.07 18.96 -1.68
N LYS A 20 16.07 18.53 -2.48
CA LYS A 20 15.20 19.44 -3.25
C LYS A 20 14.34 20.33 -2.34
N ILE A 21 13.96 19.87 -1.15
CA ILE A 21 13.27 20.69 -0.15
C ILE A 21 14.16 21.85 0.27
N THR A 22 15.39 21.58 0.68
CA THR A 22 16.34 22.62 1.07
C THR A 22 16.68 23.57 -0.07
N ALA A 23 16.81 23.05 -1.30
CA ALA A 23 17.11 23.88 -2.47
C ALA A 23 16.02 24.93 -2.77
N VAL A 24 14.74 24.62 -2.50
CA VAL A 24 13.62 25.52 -2.74
C VAL A 24 13.31 26.39 -1.51
N MET A 25 13.28 25.77 -0.32
CA MET A 25 12.82 26.42 0.91
C MET A 25 13.95 27.02 1.76
N GLY A 26 15.21 26.73 1.45
CA GLY A 26 16.36 27.15 2.24
C GLY A 26 16.58 26.36 3.53
N ALA A 27 15.67 25.44 3.91
CA ALA A 27 15.72 24.66 5.14
C ALA A 27 14.84 23.39 5.01
N GLY A 28 14.83 22.53 6.01
CA GLY A 28 13.85 21.46 6.21
C GLY A 28 14.09 20.18 5.41
N GLY A 29 15.10 20.12 4.56
CA GLY A 29 15.44 18.93 3.79
C GLY A 29 16.30 17.93 4.57
N GLY A 30 17.28 17.36 3.90
CA GLY A 30 18.17 16.36 4.49
C GLY A 30 18.85 15.53 3.43
N ARG A 31 19.35 14.36 3.83
CA ARG A 31 19.92 13.36 2.91
C ARG A 31 18.92 12.24 2.68
N GLY A 32 19.03 11.59 1.53
CA GLY A 32 18.18 10.46 1.14
C GLY A 32 16.86 10.87 0.53
N HIS A 33 15.98 9.91 0.40
CA HIS A 33 14.72 10.05 -0.31
C HIS A 33 13.52 9.77 0.60
N ARG A 34 12.35 10.18 0.13
CA ARG A 34 11.06 9.71 0.63
C ARG A 34 10.24 9.18 -0.55
N SER A 35 9.48 8.13 -0.32
CA SER A 35 8.45 7.68 -1.25
C SER A 35 7.28 8.66 -1.26
N VAL A 36 6.68 8.85 -2.43
CA VAL A 36 5.58 9.79 -2.63
C VAL A 36 4.51 9.12 -3.49
N ALA A 37 3.33 8.93 -2.92
CA ALA A 37 2.14 8.57 -3.66
C ALA A 37 1.83 9.65 -4.71
N GLY A 38 1.56 9.22 -5.93
CA GLY A 38 1.22 10.08 -7.05
C GLY A 38 -0.07 10.87 -6.82
N TYR A 39 -0.35 11.81 -7.72
CA TYR A 39 -1.57 12.64 -7.63
C TYR A 39 -2.87 11.83 -7.72
N ASP A 40 -2.80 10.66 -8.32
CA ASP A 40 -3.89 9.73 -8.56
C ASP A 40 -3.92 8.55 -7.58
N GLU A 41 -3.09 8.61 -6.55
CA GLU A 41 -3.03 7.62 -5.47
C GLU A 41 -3.59 8.16 -4.16
N ASP A 42 -4.08 7.26 -3.33
CA ASP A 42 -4.43 7.45 -1.93
C ASP A 42 -4.24 6.14 -1.16
N THR A 43 -4.55 6.15 0.13
CA THR A 43 -4.36 4.96 0.96
C THR A 43 -5.21 3.76 0.53
N THR A 44 -6.36 4.00 -0.12
CA THR A 44 -7.20 2.94 -0.66
C THR A 44 -6.55 2.30 -1.90
N THR A 45 -6.08 3.12 -2.85
CA THR A 45 -5.45 2.61 -4.09
C THR A 45 -4.14 1.89 -3.81
N MET A 46 -3.29 2.44 -2.93
CA MET A 46 -2.07 1.76 -2.48
C MET A 46 -2.38 0.45 -1.74
N GLY A 47 -3.45 0.43 -0.92
CA GLY A 47 -3.93 -0.78 -0.25
C GLY A 47 -4.37 -1.87 -1.24
N VAL A 48 -5.05 -1.48 -2.33
CA VAL A 48 -5.40 -2.42 -3.42
C VAL A 48 -4.13 -3.03 -4.04
N GLU A 49 -3.11 -2.23 -4.35
CA GLU A 49 -1.89 -2.74 -4.97
C GLU A 49 -1.12 -3.69 -4.04
N ALA A 50 -0.98 -3.36 -2.76
CA ALA A 50 -0.35 -4.26 -1.78
C ALA A 50 -1.13 -5.58 -1.63
N ALA A 51 -2.45 -5.51 -1.56
CA ALA A 51 -3.32 -6.68 -1.46
C ALA A 51 -3.29 -7.54 -2.74
N ARG A 52 -3.26 -6.92 -3.94
CA ARG A 52 -3.05 -7.63 -5.21
C ARG A 52 -1.72 -8.38 -5.22
N ASN A 53 -0.64 -7.73 -4.78
CA ASN A 53 0.69 -8.34 -4.73
C ASN A 53 0.73 -9.53 -3.75
N ALA A 54 -0.02 -9.47 -2.65
CA ALA A 54 -0.14 -10.59 -1.71
C ALA A 54 -0.93 -11.78 -2.30
N LEU A 55 -1.86 -11.53 -3.24
CA LEU A 55 -2.70 -12.56 -3.86
C LEU A 55 -2.12 -13.10 -5.18
N ARG A 56 -1.22 -12.37 -5.83
CA ARG A 56 -0.60 -12.81 -7.09
C ARG A 56 0.18 -14.11 -6.91
N GLY A 57 -0.10 -15.09 -7.78
CA GLY A 57 0.49 -16.43 -7.66
C GLY A 57 -0.11 -17.33 -6.58
N SER A 58 -1.08 -16.80 -5.80
CA SER A 58 -1.79 -17.56 -4.78
C SER A 58 -3.18 -18.01 -5.27
N THR A 59 -3.65 -19.14 -4.77
CA THR A 59 -5.01 -19.65 -5.04
C THR A 59 -5.99 -19.38 -3.90
N VAL A 60 -5.53 -18.71 -2.83
CA VAL A 60 -6.36 -18.43 -1.66
C VAL A 60 -7.32 -17.26 -1.90
N THR A 61 -8.51 -17.36 -1.31
CA THR A 61 -9.51 -16.27 -1.32
C THR A 61 -9.74 -15.81 0.11
N PRO A 62 -9.41 -14.54 0.46
CA PRO A 62 -9.65 -14.03 1.79
C PRO A 62 -11.15 -13.96 2.12
N SER A 63 -11.52 -14.48 3.29
CA SER A 63 -12.88 -14.35 3.85
C SER A 63 -13.08 -13.02 4.59
N SER A 64 -11.99 -12.30 4.88
CA SER A 64 -12.06 -10.99 5.50
C SER A 64 -10.89 -10.08 5.13
N ILE A 65 -11.17 -8.76 5.10
CA ILE A 65 -10.19 -7.68 4.97
C ILE A 65 -10.28 -6.77 6.18
N TRP A 66 -9.14 -6.58 6.84
CA TRP A 66 -8.92 -5.61 7.91
C TRP A 66 -8.04 -4.50 7.36
N PHE A 67 -8.64 -3.34 7.06
CA PHE A 67 -7.89 -2.21 6.50
C PHE A 67 -7.50 -1.22 7.58
N ALA A 68 -6.22 -0.84 7.65
CA ALA A 68 -5.73 0.15 8.60
C ALA A 68 -5.02 1.31 7.92
N THR A 69 -5.34 2.53 8.35
CA THR A 69 -4.71 3.76 7.90
C THR A 69 -4.90 4.88 8.93
N ALA A 70 -3.93 5.80 9.01
CA ALA A 70 -4.10 7.05 9.75
C ALA A 70 -4.62 8.19 8.84
N ASN A 71 -4.77 7.94 7.53
CA ASN A 71 -5.19 8.93 6.53
C ASN A 71 -6.20 8.32 5.54
N PRO A 72 -7.44 7.98 5.98
CA PRO A 72 -8.43 7.35 5.13
C PRO A 72 -8.89 8.29 4.00
N ALA A 73 -9.23 7.71 2.83
CA ALA A 73 -9.80 8.45 1.71
C ALA A 73 -11.16 9.09 2.08
N TYR A 74 -11.94 8.40 2.89
CA TYR A 74 -13.21 8.90 3.44
C TYR A 74 -13.31 8.63 4.94
N LEU A 75 -13.86 9.59 5.67
CA LEU A 75 -14.42 9.38 7.00
C LEU A 75 -15.89 8.98 6.89
N ASP A 76 -16.42 8.30 7.90
CA ASP A 76 -17.81 7.85 7.95
C ASP A 76 -18.23 6.91 6.80
N LYS A 77 -17.24 6.26 6.19
CA LYS A 77 -17.41 5.21 5.18
C LYS A 77 -16.33 4.15 5.37
N THR A 78 -16.69 2.87 5.23
CA THR A 78 -15.73 1.76 5.21
C THR A 78 -14.94 1.77 3.90
N ASN A 79 -13.66 2.12 3.96
CA ASN A 79 -12.78 2.18 2.78
C ASN A 79 -12.38 0.77 2.29
N ALA A 80 -12.30 -0.20 3.20
CA ALA A 80 -12.02 -1.61 2.88
C ALA A 80 -12.96 -2.21 1.84
N THR A 81 -14.21 -1.70 1.71
CA THR A 81 -15.16 -2.19 0.69
C THR A 81 -14.70 -1.85 -0.73
N ALA A 82 -14.00 -0.74 -0.93
CA ALA A 82 -13.42 -0.41 -2.24
C ALA A 82 -12.24 -1.35 -2.58
N ILE A 83 -11.47 -1.75 -1.56
CA ILE A 83 -10.39 -2.75 -1.72
C ILE A 83 -11.00 -4.11 -2.07
N GLN A 84 -12.03 -4.55 -1.33
CA GLN A 84 -12.75 -5.80 -1.60
C GLN A 84 -13.27 -5.84 -3.05
N ALA A 85 -13.94 -4.78 -3.51
CA ALA A 85 -14.48 -4.68 -4.86
C ALA A 85 -13.37 -4.66 -5.94
N ALA A 86 -12.26 -3.96 -5.72
CA ALA A 86 -11.13 -3.92 -6.67
C ALA A 86 -10.40 -5.26 -6.77
N LEU A 87 -10.39 -6.05 -5.71
CA LEU A 87 -9.83 -7.41 -5.68
C LEU A 87 -10.78 -8.47 -6.26
N ASP A 88 -12.02 -8.09 -6.59
CA ASP A 88 -13.06 -9.02 -7.06
C ASP A 88 -13.38 -10.13 -6.05
N LEU A 89 -13.34 -9.82 -4.77
CA LEU A 89 -13.63 -10.79 -3.73
C LEU A 89 -15.15 -10.98 -3.56
N PRO A 90 -15.60 -12.16 -3.11
CA PRO A 90 -17.01 -12.45 -2.88
C PRO A 90 -17.70 -11.41 -1.97
N GLN A 91 -18.99 -11.17 -2.15
CA GLN A 91 -19.75 -10.23 -1.32
C GLN A 91 -19.82 -10.64 0.15
N GLU A 92 -19.63 -11.94 0.44
CA GLU A 92 -19.55 -12.50 1.79
C GLU A 92 -18.23 -12.13 2.50
N THR A 93 -17.23 -11.64 1.77
CA THR A 93 -15.96 -11.19 2.36
C THR A 93 -16.21 -10.04 3.33
N TRP A 94 -15.92 -10.25 4.60
CA TRP A 94 -16.09 -9.23 5.62
C TRP A 94 -15.01 -8.17 5.51
N ALA A 95 -15.40 -6.93 5.22
CA ALA A 95 -14.49 -5.80 5.03
C ALA A 95 -14.71 -4.74 6.11
N VAL A 96 -13.65 -4.37 6.85
CA VAL A 96 -13.72 -3.43 7.96
C VAL A 96 -12.49 -2.54 8.03
N ASP A 97 -12.67 -1.30 8.47
CA ASP A 97 -11.59 -0.36 8.71
C ASP A 97 -11.18 -0.34 10.20
N ALA A 98 -9.88 -0.31 10.43
CA ALA A 98 -9.26 0.08 11.69
C ALA A 98 -8.48 1.38 11.44
N GLY A 99 -8.86 2.47 12.10
CA GLY A 99 -8.32 3.79 11.76
C GLY A 99 -7.90 4.64 12.94
N GLY A 100 -7.26 5.77 12.62
CA GLY A 100 -7.00 6.88 13.52
C GLY A 100 -5.53 7.09 13.88
N SER A 101 -4.71 6.07 14.03
CA SER A 101 -3.29 6.22 14.41
C SER A 101 -2.41 5.13 13.78
N ALA A 102 -1.09 5.26 13.91
CA ALA A 102 -0.16 4.22 13.47
C ALA A 102 -0.42 2.87 14.16
N ARG A 103 -0.89 2.89 15.41
CA ARG A 103 -1.25 1.68 16.17
C ARG A 103 -2.40 0.88 15.57
N SER A 104 -3.18 1.48 14.68
CA SER A 104 -4.25 0.78 13.95
C SER A 104 -3.74 -0.39 13.12
N ALA A 105 -2.45 -0.39 12.73
CA ALA A 105 -1.79 -1.54 12.10
C ALA A 105 -1.88 -2.80 12.99
N GLU A 106 -1.63 -2.67 14.29
CA GLU A 106 -1.74 -3.78 15.24
C GLU A 106 -3.18 -4.29 15.38
N ALA A 107 -4.17 -3.39 15.30
CA ALA A 107 -5.58 -3.77 15.33
C ALA A 107 -5.94 -4.61 14.09
N ALA A 108 -5.54 -4.19 12.89
CA ALA A 108 -5.78 -4.93 11.65
C ALA A 108 -5.06 -6.29 11.63
N ILE A 109 -3.78 -6.33 12.03
CA ILE A 109 -2.98 -7.57 12.12
C ILE A 109 -3.60 -8.54 13.13
N SER A 110 -3.96 -8.05 14.33
CA SER A 110 -4.56 -8.89 15.36
C SER A 110 -5.95 -9.38 14.97
N GLY A 111 -6.77 -8.52 14.34
CA GLY A 111 -8.08 -8.87 13.83
C GLY A 111 -8.02 -9.95 12.75
N ALA A 112 -7.18 -9.73 11.73
CA ALA A 112 -6.99 -10.71 10.65
C ALA A 112 -6.46 -12.04 11.19
N ARG A 113 -5.43 -12.01 12.05
CA ARG A 113 -4.91 -13.24 12.67
C ARG A 113 -5.95 -13.99 13.50
N GLY A 114 -6.87 -13.28 14.15
CA GLY A 114 -7.93 -13.86 14.97
C GLY A 114 -9.14 -14.37 14.18
N THR A 115 -9.29 -14.02 12.91
CA THR A 115 -10.43 -14.39 12.07
C THR A 115 -10.20 -15.76 11.42
N PRO A 116 -11.16 -16.72 11.50
CA PRO A 116 -11.02 -18.06 10.89
C PRO A 116 -10.91 -18.01 9.35
N GLY A 117 -10.32 -19.05 8.76
CA GLY A 117 -10.06 -19.14 7.32
C GLY A 117 -8.98 -18.17 6.86
N ILE A 118 -8.77 -18.01 5.58
CA ILE A 118 -7.82 -16.99 5.08
C ILE A 118 -8.38 -15.59 5.37
N SER A 119 -7.57 -14.78 6.01
CA SER A 119 -7.89 -13.39 6.34
C SER A 119 -6.72 -12.46 5.97
N MET A 120 -7.02 -11.22 5.61
CA MET A 120 -6.04 -10.25 5.13
C MET A 120 -6.04 -9.00 6.00
N ALA A 121 -4.86 -8.60 6.49
CA ALA A 121 -4.62 -7.28 7.04
C ALA A 121 -3.98 -6.41 5.93
N VAL A 122 -4.65 -5.34 5.53
CA VAL A 122 -4.14 -4.36 4.56
C VAL A 122 -3.85 -3.07 5.32
N ILE A 123 -2.61 -2.63 5.32
CA ILE A 123 -2.20 -1.41 6.01
C ILE A 123 -1.55 -0.46 4.99
N SER A 124 -2.09 0.74 4.88
CA SER A 124 -1.62 1.73 3.92
C SER A 124 -1.62 3.11 4.59
N ASP A 125 -0.54 3.85 4.39
CA ASP A 125 -0.51 5.21 4.95
C ASP A 125 0.19 6.18 4.00
N LEU A 126 -0.26 7.43 4.04
CA LEU A 126 0.24 8.56 3.30
C LEU A 126 0.60 9.65 4.30
N ARG A 127 1.91 9.97 4.38
CA ARG A 127 2.42 10.92 5.38
C ARG A 127 2.57 12.31 4.77
N THR A 128 1.86 13.27 5.36
CA THR A 128 1.94 14.67 4.99
C THR A 128 2.45 15.49 6.17
N GLY A 129 3.54 16.24 5.96
CA GLY A 129 4.07 17.21 6.91
C GLY A 129 3.95 18.63 6.34
N ASN A 130 3.89 19.63 7.20
CA ASN A 130 3.99 21.01 6.76
C ASN A 130 5.33 21.24 6.05
N PRO A 131 5.39 22.10 5.02
CA PRO A 131 6.65 22.44 4.35
C PRO A 131 7.76 22.77 5.34
N THR A 132 8.93 22.21 5.15
CA THR A 132 10.14 22.29 6.00
C THR A 132 10.09 21.54 7.33
N SER A 133 9.00 20.83 7.65
CA SER A 133 8.92 20.03 8.88
C SER A 133 9.69 18.71 8.78
N ASN A 134 9.99 18.14 9.96
CA ASN A 134 10.56 16.77 10.02
C ASN A 134 9.61 15.71 9.47
N ASP A 135 8.29 15.92 9.57
CA ASP A 135 7.30 15.00 9.00
C ASP A 135 7.26 15.05 7.47
N GLU A 136 7.53 16.23 6.88
CA GLU A 136 7.67 16.33 5.43
C GLU A 136 8.89 15.56 4.94
N SER A 137 10.06 15.85 5.49
CA SER A 137 11.32 15.24 5.04
C SER A 137 11.45 13.78 5.47
N GLY A 138 11.05 13.45 6.69
CA GLY A 138 11.19 12.12 7.27
C GLY A 138 10.03 11.16 6.98
N GLY A 139 8.87 11.67 6.56
CA GLY A 139 7.73 10.84 6.18
C GLY A 139 7.93 10.11 4.86
N GLY A 140 7.05 9.14 4.59
CA GLY A 140 6.98 8.38 3.35
C GLY A 140 5.56 7.85 3.14
N ASP A 141 5.32 7.25 1.99
CA ASP A 141 4.03 6.65 1.65
C ASP A 141 4.28 5.19 1.22
N ALA A 142 3.48 4.27 1.72
CA ALA A 142 3.54 2.86 1.34
C ALA A 142 2.28 2.11 1.77
N ALA A 143 2.15 0.88 1.30
CA ALA A 143 1.18 -0.09 1.78
C ALA A 143 1.81 -1.48 1.91
N ALA A 144 1.23 -2.31 2.78
CA ALA A 144 1.55 -3.72 2.89
C ALA A 144 0.29 -4.52 3.23
N ALA A 145 0.23 -5.74 2.76
CA ALA A 145 -0.83 -6.69 3.09
C ALA A 145 -0.20 -7.98 3.64
N LEU A 146 -0.75 -8.49 4.73
CA LEU A 146 -0.37 -9.76 5.33
C LEU A 146 -1.57 -10.71 5.27
N LEU A 147 -1.36 -11.89 4.72
CA LEU A 147 -2.32 -12.99 4.72
C LEU A 147 -2.10 -13.89 5.92
N PHE A 148 -3.18 -14.21 6.61
CA PHE A 148 -3.19 -15.12 7.76
C PHE A 148 -4.06 -16.32 7.48
N GLY A 149 -3.57 -17.48 7.83
CA GLY A 149 -4.25 -18.76 7.71
C GLY A 149 -3.64 -19.79 8.64
N ASP A 150 -4.05 -21.02 8.52
CA ASP A 150 -3.38 -22.18 9.12
C ASP A 150 -2.97 -23.17 8.00
N ASP A 151 -2.26 -24.23 8.39
CA ASP A 151 -1.72 -25.19 7.43
C ASP A 151 -2.79 -26.00 6.66
N GLU A 152 -4.06 -25.93 7.08
CA GLU A 152 -5.19 -26.51 6.32
C GLU A 152 -5.62 -25.57 5.19
N ASP A 153 -5.44 -24.25 5.37
CA ASP A 153 -5.80 -23.23 4.38
C ASP A 153 -4.66 -23.02 3.35
N ALA A 154 -3.43 -22.82 3.84
CA ALA A 154 -2.22 -22.60 3.03
C ALA A 154 -0.96 -22.83 3.88
N PRO A 155 0.22 -23.12 3.28
CA PRO A 155 1.46 -23.28 4.03
C PRO A 155 1.78 -22.02 4.85
N VAL A 156 1.95 -22.19 6.16
CA VAL A 156 2.30 -21.08 7.06
C VAL A 156 3.81 -20.83 6.96
N ILE A 157 4.21 -19.61 6.58
CA ILE A 157 5.63 -19.22 6.42
C ILE A 157 6.25 -18.67 7.71
N ALA A 158 5.42 -18.13 8.63
CA ALA A 158 5.87 -17.67 9.94
C ALA A 158 4.75 -17.72 10.98
N HIS A 159 5.05 -18.20 12.18
CA HIS A 159 4.16 -18.20 13.34
C HIS A 159 4.52 -17.09 14.32
N ALA A 160 3.52 -16.47 14.95
CA ALA A 160 3.75 -15.67 16.14
C ALA A 160 3.80 -16.60 17.35
N ILE A 161 4.99 -16.77 17.95
CA ILE A 161 5.24 -17.68 19.08
C ILE A 161 5.21 -16.98 20.43
N GLY A 162 5.29 -15.65 20.47
CA GLY A 162 5.13 -14.83 21.67
C GLY A 162 4.68 -13.43 21.31
N ARG A 163 3.93 -12.78 22.19
CA ARG A 163 3.42 -11.43 22.01
C ARG A 163 3.11 -10.73 23.31
N ALA A 164 3.37 -9.44 23.37
CA ALA A 164 2.95 -8.60 24.49
C ALA A 164 2.67 -7.18 24.03
N ALA A 165 1.85 -6.48 24.80
CA ALA A 165 1.58 -5.08 24.61
C ALA A 165 1.70 -4.32 25.92
N ALA A 166 2.32 -3.14 25.89
CA ALA A 166 2.31 -2.18 26.97
C ALA A 166 1.68 -0.89 26.47
N THR A 167 0.60 -0.45 27.10
CA THR A 167 -0.14 0.75 26.70
C THR A 167 0.02 1.81 27.77
N GLY A 168 0.34 3.04 27.37
CA GLY A 168 0.40 4.19 28.25
C GLY A 168 -0.37 5.35 27.65
N GLU A 169 -1.09 6.10 28.48
CA GLU A 169 -1.71 7.34 28.04
C GLU A 169 -0.69 8.48 28.16
N PHE A 170 -0.21 8.94 27.02
CA PHE A 170 0.63 10.15 26.92
C PHE A 170 0.47 10.77 25.53
N LEU A 171 0.53 12.08 25.48
CA LEU A 171 0.39 12.81 24.24
C LEU A 171 1.78 13.10 23.66
N ASP A 172 2.17 12.30 22.67
CA ASP A 172 3.42 12.48 21.89
C ASP A 172 3.14 13.17 20.57
N ARG A 173 2.26 12.58 19.78
CA ARG A 173 1.90 13.01 18.43
C ARG A 173 0.39 12.98 18.27
N TYR A 174 -0.15 14.03 17.65
CA TYR A 174 -1.59 14.09 17.37
C TYR A 174 -1.88 14.91 16.13
N ARG A 175 -3.07 14.71 15.56
CA ARG A 175 -3.64 15.48 14.47
C ARG A 175 -5.14 15.59 14.70
N LEU A 176 -5.67 16.81 14.66
CA LEU A 176 -7.11 16.99 14.73
C LEU A 176 -7.78 16.60 13.40
N PRO A 177 -9.05 16.14 13.43
CA PRO A 177 -9.80 15.88 12.19
C PRO A 177 -9.81 17.10 11.26
N GLY A 178 -9.47 16.89 9.98
CA GLY A 178 -9.39 17.94 8.97
C GLY A 178 -8.04 18.66 8.87
N GLU A 179 -7.07 18.39 9.76
CA GLU A 179 -5.70 18.89 9.61
C GLU A 179 -4.89 17.97 8.69
N ASN A 180 -4.01 18.57 7.86
CA ASN A 180 -3.17 17.82 6.92
C ASN A 180 -1.87 17.30 7.57
N ALA A 181 -1.41 17.94 8.66
CA ALA A 181 -0.14 17.63 9.30
C ALA A 181 -0.30 17.35 10.80
N SER A 182 0.49 16.41 11.30
CA SER A 182 0.55 16.11 12.73
C SER A 182 1.37 17.14 13.49
N ARG A 183 1.10 17.24 14.78
CA ARG A 183 1.87 18.02 15.76
C ARG A 183 2.60 17.06 16.69
N ILE A 184 3.80 17.44 17.10
CA ILE A 184 4.59 16.71 18.09
C ILE A 184 4.57 17.52 19.38
N TRP A 185 4.40 16.83 20.50
CA TRP A 185 4.38 17.38 21.84
C TRP A 185 5.45 16.70 22.69
N GLU A 186 6.24 17.45 23.46
CA GLU A 186 7.19 16.95 24.46
C GLU A 186 8.07 15.75 24.00
N GLU A 187 8.78 15.86 22.90
CA GLU A 187 9.56 14.77 22.26
C GLU A 187 10.48 13.99 23.23
N ARG A 188 11.11 14.68 24.19
CA ARG A 188 12.00 14.02 25.17
C ARG A 188 11.23 13.15 26.17
N PHE A 189 10.04 13.59 26.55
CA PHE A 189 9.16 12.82 27.42
C PHE A 189 8.64 11.59 26.66
N GLY A 190 8.22 11.75 25.42
CA GLY A 190 7.78 10.65 24.57
C GLY A 190 8.86 9.58 24.41
N GLU A 191 10.13 9.95 24.20
CA GLU A 191 11.24 8.99 24.16
C GLU A 191 11.31 8.12 25.41
N GLN A 192 11.28 8.73 26.62
CA GLN A 192 11.37 8.00 27.87
C GLN A 192 10.15 7.08 28.09
N ALA A 193 8.95 7.56 27.76
CA ALA A 193 7.73 6.77 27.89
C ALA A 193 7.75 5.55 26.97
N TYR A 194 8.14 5.72 25.69
CA TYR A 194 8.25 4.61 24.76
C TYR A 194 9.27 3.57 25.18
N LEU A 195 10.45 3.97 25.66
CA LEU A 195 11.50 3.03 26.07
C LEU A 195 11.04 2.14 27.22
N THR A 196 10.43 2.73 28.27
CA THR A 196 9.93 1.97 29.42
C THR A 196 8.86 0.95 28.99
N LEU A 197 7.92 1.36 28.10
CA LEU A 197 6.86 0.48 27.62
C LEU A 197 7.39 -0.60 26.68
N ALA A 198 8.43 -0.28 25.89
CA ALA A 198 9.05 -1.24 24.97
C ALA A 198 9.81 -2.32 25.74
N GLU A 199 10.59 -1.95 26.76
CA GLU A 199 11.31 -2.90 27.60
C GLU A 199 10.36 -3.91 28.26
N ASP A 200 9.25 -3.45 28.84
CA ASP A 200 8.21 -4.32 29.44
C ASP A 200 7.56 -5.24 28.39
N ALA A 201 7.19 -4.70 27.23
CA ALA A 201 6.58 -5.49 26.17
C ALA A 201 7.54 -6.55 25.62
N ILE A 202 8.81 -6.20 25.38
CA ILE A 202 9.83 -7.12 24.86
C ILE A 202 10.06 -8.25 25.88
N GLU A 203 10.28 -7.92 27.16
CA GLU A 203 10.51 -8.92 28.22
C GLU A 203 9.37 -9.95 28.27
N ARG A 204 8.13 -9.48 28.22
CA ARG A 204 6.95 -10.36 28.26
C ARG A 204 6.78 -11.18 26.97
N ALA A 205 7.06 -10.61 25.80
CA ALA A 205 6.93 -11.31 24.54
C ALA A 205 7.97 -12.45 24.39
N VAL A 206 9.24 -12.19 24.72
CA VAL A 206 10.29 -13.23 24.65
C VAL A 206 10.07 -14.32 25.71
N LYS A 207 9.54 -13.96 26.87
CA LYS A 207 9.15 -14.93 27.90
C LYS A 207 7.98 -15.82 27.45
N GLU A 208 6.95 -15.25 26.79
CA GLU A 208 5.84 -16.03 26.22
C GLU A 208 6.32 -16.96 25.11
N ALA A 209 7.30 -16.51 24.31
CA ALA A 209 7.91 -17.30 23.25
C ALA A 209 8.86 -18.41 23.74
N ASP A 210 9.18 -18.45 25.02
CA ASP A 210 10.19 -19.35 25.63
C ASP A 210 11.56 -19.22 24.92
N VAL A 211 12.00 -17.98 24.67
CA VAL A 211 13.28 -17.64 24.05
C VAL A 211 13.96 -16.52 24.85
N THR A 212 15.26 -16.30 24.56
CA THR A 212 16.01 -15.15 25.04
C THR A 212 16.31 -14.17 23.91
N LEU A 213 16.81 -12.97 24.20
CA LEU A 213 17.26 -12.03 23.16
C LEU A 213 18.47 -12.54 22.39
N GLU A 214 19.22 -13.48 22.93
CA GLU A 214 20.36 -14.12 22.25
C GLU A 214 19.87 -15.05 21.12
N ASP A 215 18.69 -15.70 21.32
CA ASP A 215 18.06 -16.61 20.35
C ASP A 215 17.34 -15.87 19.20
N VAL A 216 17.26 -14.55 19.27
CA VAL A 216 16.66 -13.72 18.20
C VAL A 216 17.69 -13.53 17.09
N ASP A 217 17.31 -13.80 15.84
CA ASP A 217 18.16 -13.65 14.66
C ASP A 217 18.04 -12.27 14.02
N LYS A 218 16.82 -11.72 13.98
CA LYS A 218 16.50 -10.40 13.40
C LYS A 218 15.62 -9.58 14.34
N VAL A 219 15.84 -8.27 14.33
CA VAL A 219 15.03 -7.31 15.11
C VAL A 219 14.45 -6.25 14.17
N VAL A 220 13.13 -6.15 14.13
CA VAL A 220 12.37 -5.11 13.44
C VAL A 220 11.88 -4.10 14.47
N ILE A 221 12.15 -2.81 14.26
CA ILE A 221 11.65 -1.73 15.11
C ILE A 221 10.95 -0.70 14.24
N ALA A 222 9.64 -0.56 14.42
CA ALA A 222 8.80 0.41 13.72
C ALA A 222 8.25 1.46 14.69
N GLY A 223 8.08 2.69 14.20
CA GLY A 223 7.47 3.78 14.98
C GLY A 223 7.78 5.15 14.42
N LEU A 224 6.92 6.11 14.74
CA LEU A 224 7.05 7.50 14.27
C LEU A 224 7.97 8.36 15.14
N HIS A 225 8.28 7.92 16.36
CA HIS A 225 9.16 8.64 17.28
C HIS A 225 10.63 8.28 17.04
N ALA A 226 11.29 8.99 16.12
CA ALA A 226 12.63 8.66 15.63
C ALA A 226 13.69 8.50 16.73
N ARG A 227 13.61 9.26 17.84
CA ARG A 227 14.57 9.14 18.95
C ARG A 227 14.36 7.84 19.71
N ALA A 228 13.11 7.47 20.03
CA ALA A 228 12.81 6.21 20.73
C ALA A 228 13.24 5.00 19.88
N VAL A 229 12.90 5.01 18.58
CA VAL A 229 13.35 3.96 17.64
C VAL A 229 14.88 3.85 17.65
N ARG A 230 15.62 4.96 17.51
CA ARG A 230 17.08 4.97 17.52
C ARG A 230 17.67 4.48 18.84
N SER A 231 17.06 4.85 19.97
CA SER A 231 17.55 4.42 21.29
C SER A 231 17.31 2.93 21.50
N LEU A 232 16.16 2.41 21.08
CA LEU A 232 15.84 1.00 21.14
C LEU A 232 16.68 0.16 20.15
N SER A 233 17.00 0.69 18.98
CA SER A 233 17.81 0.01 17.96
C SER A 233 19.21 -0.38 18.46
N ARG A 234 19.73 0.31 19.49
CA ARG A 234 21.01 -0.05 20.10
C ARG A 234 21.02 -1.43 20.77
N ILE A 235 19.83 -1.91 21.19
CA ILE A 235 19.69 -3.24 21.81
C ILE A 235 19.82 -4.34 20.76
N ALA A 236 19.45 -4.05 19.51
CA ALA A 236 19.46 -5.01 18.42
C ALA A 236 20.86 -5.28 17.84
N GLY A 237 21.77 -4.31 17.93
CA GLY A 237 23.11 -4.44 17.34
C GLY A 237 23.09 -4.74 15.85
N ASP A 238 23.81 -5.77 15.43
CA ASP A 238 23.90 -6.25 14.05
C ASP A 238 22.68 -7.06 13.57
N LYS A 239 21.78 -7.42 14.48
CA LYS A 239 20.51 -8.10 14.17
C LYS A 239 19.41 -7.14 13.68
N LEU A 240 19.66 -5.81 13.69
CA LEU A 240 18.68 -4.81 13.30
C LEU A 240 18.40 -4.88 11.79
N VAL A 241 17.14 -5.04 11.44
CA VAL A 241 16.65 -4.88 10.05
C VAL A 241 16.65 -3.40 9.70
N ASP A 242 17.08 -3.05 8.47
CA ASP A 242 17.06 -1.66 7.98
C ASP A 242 15.63 -1.10 8.08
N ASP A 243 15.49 0.08 8.69
CA ASP A 243 14.22 0.76 8.87
C ASP A 243 13.71 1.47 7.60
N LEU A 244 14.49 1.42 6.52
CA LEU A 244 14.25 1.97 5.19
C LEU A 244 14.02 3.49 5.17
N THR A 245 14.09 4.18 6.32
CA THR A 245 13.75 5.61 6.43
C THR A 245 14.68 6.52 5.64
N GLY A 246 15.91 6.08 5.38
CA GLY A 246 16.86 6.80 4.53
C GLY A 246 16.51 6.77 3.04
N ARG A 247 15.77 5.76 2.60
CA ARG A 247 15.48 5.47 1.19
C ARG A 247 14.05 5.83 0.77
N ILE A 248 13.07 5.61 1.66
CA ILE A 248 11.65 5.84 1.36
C ILE A 248 10.93 6.71 2.41
N GLY A 249 11.59 7.10 3.50
CA GLY A 249 10.93 7.75 4.63
C GLY A 249 10.14 6.76 5.49
N ASN A 250 9.43 7.29 6.48
CA ASN A 250 8.61 6.49 7.38
C ASN A 250 7.13 6.54 6.92
N PRO A 251 6.56 5.43 6.44
CA PRO A 251 5.17 5.39 5.95
C PRO A 251 4.14 5.16 7.06
N GLY A 252 4.38 5.66 8.29
CA GLY A 252 3.39 5.65 9.35
C GLY A 252 2.90 4.26 9.74
N ALA A 253 1.58 4.04 9.67
CA ALA A 253 0.97 2.76 9.99
C ALA A 253 1.52 1.60 9.12
N ALA A 254 1.87 1.88 7.86
CA ALA A 254 2.37 0.88 6.94
C ALA A 254 3.83 0.47 7.20
N GLN A 255 4.58 1.21 8.05
CA GLN A 255 5.98 0.88 8.33
C GLN A 255 6.13 -0.51 8.95
N LEU A 256 5.31 -0.83 9.96
CA LEU A 256 5.39 -2.12 10.64
C LEU A 256 5.27 -3.32 9.68
N PRO A 257 4.18 -3.50 8.90
CA PRO A 257 4.06 -4.64 8.02
C PRO A 257 5.05 -4.61 6.85
N LEU A 258 5.47 -3.42 6.39
CA LEU A 258 6.50 -3.29 5.35
C LEU A 258 7.86 -3.83 5.83
N LEU A 259 8.27 -3.51 7.06
CA LEU A 259 9.51 -4.02 7.64
C LEU A 259 9.43 -5.51 7.97
N VAL A 260 8.25 -6.00 8.39
CA VAL A 260 8.02 -7.46 8.54
C VAL A 260 8.19 -8.17 7.19
N ALA A 261 7.60 -7.65 6.12
CA ALA A 261 7.79 -8.19 4.77
C ALA A 261 9.27 -8.18 4.35
N SER A 262 9.97 -7.06 4.55
CA SER A 262 11.41 -6.93 4.26
C SER A 262 12.27 -7.93 5.05
N ALA A 263 11.92 -8.20 6.31
CA ALA A 263 12.58 -9.22 7.12
C ALA A 263 12.34 -10.63 6.59
N LEU A 264 11.11 -10.90 6.13
CA LEU A 264 10.71 -12.20 5.55
C LEU A 264 11.29 -12.42 4.15
N ASP A 265 11.46 -11.37 3.32
CA ASP A 265 12.11 -11.45 2.00
C ASP A 265 13.50 -12.12 2.08
N ASN A 266 14.18 -11.97 3.23
CA ASN A 266 15.54 -12.46 3.47
C ASN A 266 15.61 -13.45 4.64
N ALA A 267 14.51 -14.12 4.99
CA ALA A 267 14.49 -15.05 6.12
C ALA A 267 14.77 -16.50 5.68
N ALA A 268 15.52 -17.21 6.51
CA ALA A 268 15.71 -18.65 6.40
C ALA A 268 14.71 -19.42 7.29
N PRO A 269 14.50 -20.73 7.05
CA PRO A 269 13.71 -21.58 7.95
C PRO A 269 14.23 -21.58 9.38
N GLY A 270 13.33 -21.51 10.36
CA GLY A 270 13.63 -21.58 11.78
C GLY A 270 14.14 -20.26 12.40
N GLU A 271 14.31 -19.19 11.62
CA GLU A 271 14.73 -17.88 12.17
C GLU A 271 13.68 -17.29 13.13
N THR A 272 14.19 -16.70 14.20
CA THR A 272 13.40 -15.99 15.21
C THR A 272 13.52 -14.48 14.97
N ILE A 273 12.40 -13.81 14.74
CA ILE A 273 12.32 -12.38 14.44
C ILE A 273 11.55 -11.67 15.56
N LEU A 274 12.22 -10.76 16.28
CA LEU A 274 11.57 -9.86 17.23
C LEU A 274 11.06 -8.62 16.50
N VAL A 275 9.77 -8.38 16.57
CA VAL A 275 9.10 -7.22 15.94
C VAL A 275 8.58 -6.31 17.04
N VAL A 276 9.06 -5.07 17.09
CA VAL A 276 8.65 -4.06 18.06
C VAL A 276 8.03 -2.87 17.36
N HIS A 277 6.83 -2.48 17.79
CA HIS A 277 6.10 -1.35 17.27
C HIS A 277 5.84 -0.30 18.36
N LEU A 278 6.34 0.91 18.14
CA LEU A 278 6.18 2.07 19.02
C LEU A 278 5.09 2.99 18.49
N ALA A 279 3.90 2.89 19.05
CA ALA A 279 2.75 3.74 18.72
C ALA A 279 1.78 3.78 19.92
N ASP A 280 1.63 4.90 20.59
CA ASP A 280 0.79 5.10 21.80
C ASP A 280 0.99 3.98 22.84
N GLY A 281 2.25 3.59 23.01
CA GLY A 281 2.70 2.42 23.76
C GLY A 281 3.67 1.59 22.94
N ALA A 282 3.86 0.33 23.33
CA ALA A 282 4.70 -0.62 22.63
C ALA A 282 3.99 -1.95 22.43
N ASN A 283 4.14 -2.55 21.27
CA ASN A 283 3.76 -3.93 21.00
C ASN A 283 5.03 -4.69 20.62
N ALA A 284 5.22 -5.89 21.18
CA ALA A 284 6.30 -6.79 20.82
C ALA A 284 5.71 -8.13 20.36
N ASN A 285 6.16 -8.63 19.22
CA ASN A 285 5.79 -9.93 18.68
C ASN A 285 7.07 -10.71 18.37
N VAL A 286 7.11 -11.98 18.73
CA VAL A 286 8.19 -12.90 18.35
C VAL A 286 7.65 -13.82 17.28
N LEU A 287 8.19 -13.73 16.09
CA LEU A 287 7.85 -14.58 14.96
C LEU A 287 8.90 -15.67 14.81
N ARG A 288 8.48 -16.85 14.38
CA ARG A 288 9.39 -17.92 13.94
C ARG A 288 8.98 -18.38 12.56
N THR A 289 9.94 -18.36 11.64
CA THR A 289 9.75 -18.85 10.28
C THR A 289 9.68 -20.39 10.29
N THR A 290 8.96 -20.93 9.33
CA THR A 290 8.81 -22.38 9.11
C THR A 290 9.63 -22.82 7.90
N ASP A 291 9.65 -24.12 7.64
CA ASP A 291 10.29 -24.66 6.42
C ASP A 291 9.63 -24.14 5.14
N ALA A 292 8.34 -23.78 5.20
CA ALA A 292 7.61 -23.26 4.05
C ALA A 292 8.15 -21.92 3.51
N ILE A 293 8.91 -21.14 4.33
CA ILE A 293 9.52 -19.87 3.87
C ILE A 293 10.55 -20.11 2.75
N ALA A 294 11.20 -21.29 2.72
CA ALA A 294 12.20 -21.61 1.70
C ALA A 294 11.60 -21.71 0.29
N ASP A 295 10.34 -22.09 0.19
CA ASP A 295 9.61 -22.25 -1.07
C ASP A 295 8.72 -21.05 -1.40
N TYR A 296 8.61 -20.07 -0.47
CA TYR A 296 7.81 -18.87 -0.65
C TYR A 296 8.59 -17.80 -1.43
N THR A 297 7.98 -17.30 -2.49
CA THR A 297 8.52 -16.16 -3.24
C THR A 297 7.44 -15.09 -3.34
N PRO A 298 7.65 -13.87 -2.80
CA PRO A 298 6.72 -12.77 -2.97
C PRO A 298 6.64 -12.36 -4.45
N PHE A 299 5.52 -11.83 -4.88
CA PHE A 299 5.39 -11.32 -6.26
C PHE A 299 6.44 -10.24 -6.57
N SER A 300 6.73 -9.38 -5.61
CA SER A 300 7.77 -8.36 -5.70
C SER A 300 8.33 -8.11 -4.29
N SER A 301 9.64 -8.19 -4.12
CA SER A 301 10.29 -7.88 -2.86
C SER A 301 10.24 -6.38 -2.54
N VAL A 302 10.41 -6.02 -1.27
CA VAL A 302 10.50 -4.62 -0.84
C VAL A 302 11.67 -3.92 -1.53
N GLU A 303 12.81 -4.60 -1.64
CA GLU A 303 14.02 -4.06 -2.27
C GLU A 303 13.79 -3.73 -3.75
N SER A 304 13.24 -4.67 -4.52
CA SER A 304 12.92 -4.47 -5.93
C SER A 304 12.02 -3.25 -6.16
N GLN A 305 11.00 -3.05 -5.32
CA GLN A 305 10.12 -1.88 -5.43
C GLN A 305 10.81 -0.56 -5.09
N ILE A 306 11.78 -0.59 -4.18
CA ILE A 306 12.57 0.59 -3.85
C ILE A 306 13.50 0.95 -5.02
N GLU A 307 14.15 -0.02 -5.63
CA GLU A 307 15.09 0.16 -6.75
C GLU A 307 14.38 0.64 -8.02
N ASN A 308 13.15 0.18 -8.27
CA ASN A 308 12.34 0.55 -9.44
C ASN A 308 11.64 1.92 -9.31
N GLY A 309 11.91 2.68 -8.25
CA GLY A 309 11.35 4.02 -8.06
C GLY A 309 12.06 5.09 -8.88
N SER A 310 11.36 6.20 -9.18
CA SER A 310 11.88 7.36 -9.94
C SER A 310 12.20 8.54 -9.04
N ASP A 311 13.41 9.07 -9.12
CA ASP A 311 13.89 10.25 -8.39
C ASP A 311 13.55 11.60 -9.10
N ASN A 312 12.76 11.54 -10.17
CA ASN A 312 12.47 12.70 -11.03
C ASN A 312 11.40 13.65 -10.47
N LEU A 313 10.84 13.37 -9.30
CA LEU A 313 9.81 14.22 -8.71
C LEU A 313 10.37 15.58 -8.29
N ASP A 314 9.78 16.66 -8.82
CA ASP A 314 10.07 18.02 -8.38
C ASP A 314 9.33 18.37 -7.09
N TYR A 315 9.97 19.18 -6.22
CA TYR A 315 9.37 19.58 -4.95
C TYR A 315 8.09 20.40 -5.11
N ASN A 316 8.02 21.29 -6.11
CA ASN A 316 6.80 22.06 -6.38
C ASN A 316 5.63 21.15 -6.82
N LEU A 317 5.93 20.07 -7.55
CA LEU A 317 4.94 19.09 -7.95
C LEU A 317 4.45 18.29 -6.74
N TYR A 318 5.37 17.89 -5.86
CA TYR A 318 5.03 17.28 -4.57
C TYR A 318 4.10 18.18 -3.74
N LEU A 319 4.42 19.48 -3.59
CA LEU A 319 3.57 20.43 -2.87
C LEU A 319 2.18 20.57 -3.51
N THR A 320 2.10 20.55 -4.84
CA THR A 320 0.83 20.54 -5.57
C THR A 320 0.01 19.29 -5.24
N TRP A 321 0.61 18.10 -5.29
CA TRP A 321 -0.09 16.82 -4.99
C TRP A 321 -0.54 16.72 -3.53
N ARG A 322 0.16 17.40 -2.62
CA ARG A 322 -0.20 17.45 -1.19
C ARG A 322 -1.13 18.58 -0.82
N GLY A 323 -1.56 19.42 -1.80
CA GLY A 323 -2.50 20.51 -1.58
C GLY A 323 -1.90 21.73 -0.84
N PHE A 324 -0.56 21.87 -0.85
CA PHE A 324 0.11 23.07 -0.31
C PHE A 324 0.34 24.16 -1.35
N LEU A 325 0.29 23.81 -2.63
CA LEU A 325 0.44 24.72 -3.75
C LEU A 325 -0.74 24.58 -4.69
N ASP A 326 -1.58 25.60 -4.73
CA ASP A 326 -2.70 25.68 -5.66
C ASP A 326 -2.21 26.05 -7.06
N ARG A 327 -2.79 25.42 -8.08
CA ARG A 327 -2.58 25.76 -9.49
C ARG A 327 -3.89 26.28 -10.07
N GLU A 328 -3.81 27.24 -11.00
CA GLU A 328 -5.00 27.73 -11.68
C GLU A 328 -5.73 26.57 -12.39
N PRO A 329 -7.03 26.35 -12.08
CA PRO A 329 -7.80 25.28 -12.69
C PRO A 329 -8.08 25.59 -14.17
N PRO A 330 -8.39 24.58 -15.01
CA PRO A 330 -8.75 24.79 -16.38
C PRO A 330 -10.05 25.60 -16.50
N ARG A 331 -10.16 26.45 -17.54
CA ARG A 331 -11.36 27.27 -17.80
C ARG A 331 -12.49 26.47 -18.44
N ARG A 332 -12.72 25.25 -17.98
CA ARG A 332 -13.81 24.37 -18.39
C ARG A 332 -14.52 23.85 -17.13
N PRO A 333 -15.79 23.45 -17.23
CA PRO A 333 -16.48 22.86 -16.11
C PRO A 333 -15.72 21.66 -15.56
N ASP A 334 -15.76 21.49 -14.24
CA ASP A 334 -15.25 20.28 -13.60
C ASP A 334 -15.99 19.05 -14.15
N PRO A 335 -15.35 17.87 -14.14
CA PRO A 335 -16.04 16.63 -14.45
C PRO A 335 -17.26 16.43 -13.54
N ASP A 336 -18.33 15.88 -14.09
CA ASP A 336 -19.50 15.51 -13.30
C ASP A 336 -19.12 14.41 -12.30
N ARG A 337 -19.63 14.53 -11.07
CA ARG A 337 -19.47 13.46 -10.08
C ARG A 337 -20.14 12.18 -10.54
N PRO A 338 -19.58 10.99 -10.23
CA PRO A 338 -20.23 9.72 -10.50
C PRO A 338 -21.61 9.65 -9.81
N GLY A 339 -22.64 9.23 -10.53
CA GLY A 339 -23.95 8.93 -9.95
C GLY A 339 -23.89 7.61 -9.17
N ALA A 340 -24.41 7.57 -7.94
CA ALA A 340 -24.35 6.37 -7.10
C ALA A 340 -25.04 5.13 -7.74
N PRO A 341 -26.28 5.21 -8.30
CA PRO A 341 -26.91 4.04 -8.90
C PRO A 341 -26.17 3.48 -10.14
N PRO A 342 -25.68 4.30 -11.09
CA PRO A 342 -24.85 3.81 -12.18
C PRO A 342 -23.52 3.20 -11.68
N ALA A 343 -22.85 3.82 -10.71
CA ALA A 343 -21.62 3.32 -10.15
C ALA A 343 -21.80 1.94 -9.49
N PHE A 344 -22.90 1.74 -8.76
CA PHE A 344 -23.22 0.45 -8.14
C PHE A 344 -23.55 -0.63 -9.17
N ARG A 345 -24.32 -0.32 -10.22
CA ARG A 345 -24.64 -1.30 -11.28
C ARG A 345 -23.44 -1.70 -12.13
N SER A 346 -22.40 -0.87 -12.18
CA SER A 346 -21.17 -1.14 -12.93
C SER A 346 -19.97 -1.40 -12.03
N GLU A 347 -20.22 -1.88 -10.80
CA GLU A 347 -19.18 -2.16 -9.81
C GLU A 347 -18.11 -3.11 -10.37
N ASP A 348 -18.53 -4.23 -10.98
CA ASP A 348 -17.65 -5.21 -11.61
C ASP A 348 -16.69 -4.58 -12.62
N TRP A 349 -17.24 -3.74 -13.52
CA TRP A 349 -16.42 -3.03 -14.51
C TRP A 349 -15.53 -1.98 -13.86
N LYS A 350 -16.10 -1.18 -12.97
CA LYS A 350 -15.43 -0.01 -12.39
C LYS A 350 -14.32 -0.37 -11.41
N TYR A 351 -14.59 -1.33 -10.52
CA TYR A 351 -13.64 -1.72 -9.47
C TYR A 351 -12.85 -2.96 -9.85
N ALA A 352 -13.48 -4.03 -10.29
CA ALA A 352 -12.80 -5.29 -10.58
C ALA A 352 -12.22 -5.39 -12.01
N PHE A 353 -12.48 -4.39 -12.87
CA PHE A 353 -12.09 -4.39 -14.29
C PHE A 353 -12.55 -5.65 -15.03
N VAL A 354 -13.83 -5.97 -14.86
CA VAL A 354 -14.45 -7.14 -15.47
C VAL A 354 -15.06 -6.76 -16.81
N GLY A 355 -14.60 -7.42 -17.87
CA GLY A 355 -15.18 -7.41 -19.20
C GLY A 355 -16.13 -8.59 -19.45
N SER A 356 -16.55 -8.76 -20.68
CA SER A 356 -17.30 -9.91 -21.16
C SER A 356 -16.55 -10.65 -22.24
N ARG A 357 -16.57 -12.00 -22.19
CA ARG A 357 -16.04 -12.88 -23.23
C ARG A 357 -17.20 -13.60 -23.91
N ASP A 358 -17.27 -13.50 -25.22
CA ASP A 358 -18.19 -14.30 -26.04
C ASP A 358 -17.81 -15.78 -25.96
N ARG A 359 -18.76 -16.62 -25.55
CA ARG A 359 -18.54 -18.09 -25.37
C ARG A 359 -18.29 -18.79 -26.69
N SER A 360 -18.78 -18.27 -27.81
CA SER A 360 -18.67 -18.89 -29.12
C SER A 360 -17.41 -18.48 -29.88
N SER A 361 -17.07 -17.20 -29.89
CA SER A 361 -15.91 -16.66 -30.63
C SER A 361 -14.67 -16.46 -29.77
N GLY A 362 -14.83 -16.38 -28.44
CA GLY A 362 -13.75 -16.03 -27.50
C GLY A 362 -13.43 -14.53 -27.47
N ALA A 363 -14.14 -13.70 -28.22
CA ALA A 363 -13.90 -12.24 -28.29
C ALA A 363 -14.16 -11.58 -26.93
N ILE A 364 -13.20 -10.75 -26.47
CA ILE A 364 -13.26 -10.04 -25.18
C ILE A 364 -13.65 -8.58 -25.43
N HIS A 365 -14.67 -8.13 -24.71
CA HIS A 365 -15.20 -6.77 -24.79
C HIS A 365 -14.93 -5.98 -23.51
N LEU A 366 -14.31 -4.82 -23.64
CA LEU A 366 -13.97 -3.86 -22.59
C LEU A 366 -14.44 -2.46 -23.02
N PRO A 367 -15.50 -1.89 -22.42
CA PRO A 367 -16.34 -2.41 -21.33
C PRO A 367 -17.15 -3.65 -21.69
N PRO A 368 -17.77 -4.32 -20.69
CA PRO A 368 -18.57 -5.53 -20.94
C PRO A 368 -19.79 -5.23 -21.82
N MET A 369 -20.07 -6.11 -22.76
CA MET A 369 -21.18 -6.02 -23.74
C MET A 369 -22.10 -7.22 -23.65
N ARG A 370 -23.37 -7.03 -24.01
CA ARG A 370 -24.38 -8.09 -24.12
C ARG A 370 -24.42 -8.71 -25.54
N VAL A 371 -23.94 -7.95 -26.52
CA VAL A 371 -23.90 -8.40 -27.93
C VAL A 371 -22.46 -8.43 -28.37
N SER A 372 -22.02 -9.58 -28.89
CA SER A 372 -20.67 -9.75 -29.38
C SER A 372 -20.46 -8.93 -30.66
N MET A 373 -19.32 -8.24 -30.74
CA MET A 373 -18.89 -7.57 -31.96
C MET A 373 -18.31 -8.57 -32.98
N ASP A 374 -18.01 -9.79 -32.55
CA ASP A 374 -17.55 -10.89 -33.39
C ASP A 374 -18.61 -12.01 -33.40
N GLY A 375 -19.24 -12.21 -34.55
CA GLY A 375 -20.30 -13.23 -34.69
C GLY A 375 -21.70 -12.85 -34.22
N GLY A 376 -21.88 -11.74 -33.50
CA GLY A 376 -23.19 -11.20 -33.13
C GLY A 376 -23.98 -12.00 -32.10
N ALA A 377 -23.34 -12.87 -31.30
CA ALA A 377 -23.96 -13.58 -30.18
C ALA A 377 -24.61 -12.57 -29.21
N VAL A 378 -25.82 -12.88 -28.71
CA VAL A 378 -26.60 -12.04 -27.81
C VAL A 378 -26.77 -12.74 -26.48
N ASP A 379 -26.38 -12.10 -25.38
CA ASP A 379 -26.48 -12.62 -24.00
C ASP A 379 -25.77 -13.97 -23.79
N ASP A 380 -24.84 -14.35 -24.65
CA ASP A 380 -24.00 -15.55 -24.53
C ASP A 380 -22.57 -15.17 -24.16
N MET A 381 -22.46 -14.44 -23.06
CA MET A 381 -21.21 -13.90 -22.53
C MET A 381 -20.84 -14.54 -21.21
N GLU A 382 -19.58 -14.68 -20.94
CA GLU A 382 -19.04 -14.97 -19.60
C GLU A 382 -18.32 -13.76 -19.03
N ARG A 383 -18.29 -13.69 -17.73
CA ARG A 383 -17.56 -12.68 -16.97
C ARG A 383 -16.07 -13.00 -17.02
N ILE A 384 -15.23 -12.01 -17.35
CA ILE A 384 -13.77 -12.15 -17.35
C ILE A 384 -13.12 -10.95 -16.67
N ARG A 385 -12.33 -11.20 -15.63
CA ARG A 385 -11.55 -10.16 -14.96
C ARG A 385 -10.24 -9.95 -15.70
N MET A 386 -9.92 -8.69 -16.05
CA MET A 386 -8.75 -8.34 -16.86
C MET A 386 -7.70 -7.53 -16.07
N ALA A 387 -7.98 -7.22 -14.80
CA ALA A 387 -7.10 -6.38 -13.98
C ALA A 387 -5.68 -6.94 -13.79
N ASP A 388 -5.52 -8.26 -13.80
CA ASP A 388 -4.24 -8.95 -13.61
C ASP A 388 -3.66 -9.54 -14.91
N THR A 389 -4.30 -9.24 -16.06
CA THR A 389 -3.82 -9.69 -17.36
C THR A 389 -2.83 -8.68 -17.92
N PRO A 390 -1.59 -9.06 -18.25
CA PRO A 390 -0.63 -8.17 -18.90
C PRO A 390 -1.12 -7.75 -20.30
N ALA A 391 -0.62 -6.59 -20.76
CA ALA A 391 -0.96 -6.07 -22.08
C ALA A 391 0.27 -5.47 -22.77
N THR A 392 0.10 -5.15 -24.05
CA THR A 392 1.13 -4.51 -24.88
C THR A 392 0.59 -3.21 -25.47
N ILE A 393 1.39 -2.15 -25.48
CA ILE A 393 1.02 -0.87 -26.07
C ILE A 393 0.92 -1.01 -27.60
N ALA A 394 -0.29 -0.84 -28.14
CA ALA A 394 -0.54 -0.84 -29.58
C ALA A 394 -0.29 0.55 -30.21
N THR A 395 -0.66 1.62 -29.49
CA THR A 395 -0.37 3.01 -29.85
C THR A 395 -0.48 3.90 -28.62
N PHE A 396 0.11 5.09 -28.68
CA PHE A 396 0.04 6.05 -27.59
C PHE A 396 0.04 7.50 -28.07
N THR A 397 -0.34 8.42 -27.19
CA THR A 397 -0.26 9.87 -27.38
C THR A 397 0.21 10.53 -26.10
N VAL A 398 1.14 11.48 -26.22
CA VAL A 398 1.58 12.33 -25.11
C VAL A 398 0.93 13.70 -25.30
N ASP A 399 0.00 14.05 -24.40
CA ASP A 399 -0.80 15.28 -24.50
C ASP A 399 -0.26 16.32 -23.51
N TYR A 400 0.39 17.37 -24.04
CA TYR A 400 0.91 18.51 -23.31
C TYR A 400 -0.12 19.63 -23.11
N LEU A 401 -1.29 19.53 -23.76
CA LEU A 401 -2.33 20.56 -23.71
C LEU A 401 -3.41 20.25 -22.69
N ALA A 402 -3.61 18.95 -22.38
CA ALA A 402 -4.56 18.55 -21.33
C ALA A 402 -4.09 19.06 -19.96
N PHE A 403 -5.03 19.59 -19.18
CA PHE A 403 -4.75 19.91 -17.79
C PHE A 403 -4.53 18.61 -17.01
N SER A 404 -3.40 18.51 -16.35
CA SER A 404 -3.05 17.41 -15.44
C SER A 404 -2.31 17.94 -14.22
N LEU A 405 -2.48 17.30 -13.08
CA LEU A 405 -1.66 17.54 -11.88
C LEU A 405 -0.25 16.97 -12.04
N SER A 406 -0.06 16.08 -13.02
CA SER A 406 1.24 15.50 -13.44
C SER A 406 1.36 15.55 -14.98
N PRO A 407 1.59 16.73 -15.57
CA PRO A 407 1.72 16.86 -17.02
C PRO A 407 3.05 16.26 -17.53
N PRO A 408 3.07 15.75 -18.79
CA PRO A 408 1.96 15.59 -19.70
C PRO A 408 1.07 14.38 -19.36
N THR A 409 -0.14 14.34 -19.93
CA THR A 409 -0.98 13.13 -19.88
C THR A 409 -0.55 12.16 -20.98
N VAL A 410 -0.30 10.90 -20.59
CA VAL A 410 0.00 9.82 -21.54
C VAL A 410 -1.26 8.97 -21.70
N ALA A 411 -1.80 8.90 -22.93
CA ALA A 411 -2.91 8.03 -23.28
C ALA A 411 -2.40 6.87 -24.14
N VAL A 412 -2.78 5.65 -23.79
CA VAL A 412 -2.36 4.43 -24.47
C VAL A 412 -3.57 3.63 -24.95
N VAL A 413 -3.42 2.95 -26.08
CA VAL A 413 -4.29 1.84 -26.49
C VAL A 413 -3.47 0.57 -26.29
N ILE A 414 -4.01 -0.36 -25.54
CA ILE A 414 -3.34 -1.60 -25.14
C ILE A 414 -4.10 -2.82 -25.61
N ASP A 415 -3.38 -3.85 -26.03
CA ASP A 415 -3.87 -5.18 -26.37
C ASP A 415 -3.51 -6.14 -25.25
N PHE A 416 -4.52 -6.76 -24.62
CA PHE A 416 -4.32 -7.72 -23.56
C PHE A 416 -3.87 -9.09 -24.11
N ASP A 417 -3.07 -9.79 -23.33
CA ASP A 417 -2.73 -11.17 -23.62
C ASP A 417 -4.00 -12.03 -23.62
N GLY A 418 -4.16 -12.82 -24.65
CA GLY A 418 -5.39 -13.61 -24.86
C GLY A 418 -6.58 -12.87 -25.46
N GLY A 419 -6.44 -11.57 -25.76
CA GLY A 419 -7.45 -10.76 -26.46
C GLY A 419 -8.04 -9.64 -25.61
N GLY A 420 -8.80 -8.77 -26.29
CA GLY A 420 -9.34 -7.55 -25.71
C GLY A 420 -8.42 -6.35 -25.94
N ARG A 421 -9.02 -5.22 -26.31
CA ARG A 421 -8.34 -3.93 -26.50
C ARG A 421 -8.99 -2.87 -25.64
N PHE A 422 -8.16 -2.03 -25.04
CA PHE A 422 -8.65 -0.96 -24.18
C PHE A 422 -7.83 0.32 -24.34
N GLN A 423 -8.47 1.47 -24.18
CA GLN A 423 -7.82 2.76 -24.10
C GLN A 423 -7.74 3.19 -22.64
N ALA A 424 -6.53 3.43 -22.16
CA ALA A 424 -6.26 3.85 -20.78
C ALA A 424 -5.39 5.11 -20.75
N GLU A 425 -5.45 5.83 -19.63
CA GLU A 425 -4.38 6.75 -19.23
C GLU A 425 -3.23 5.93 -18.62
N MET A 426 -1.99 6.36 -18.86
CA MET A 426 -0.81 5.72 -18.31
C MET A 426 -0.25 6.54 -17.15
N THR A 427 0.23 5.89 -16.11
CA THR A 427 0.86 6.47 -14.92
C THR A 427 2.18 5.76 -14.60
N ASP A 428 2.95 6.28 -13.63
CA ASP A 428 4.21 5.69 -13.16
C ASP A 428 5.23 5.46 -14.30
N VAL A 429 5.36 6.43 -15.19
CA VAL A 429 6.23 6.34 -16.36
C VAL A 429 6.89 7.68 -16.69
N ASP A 430 8.08 7.67 -17.26
CA ASP A 430 8.63 8.83 -17.96
C ASP A 430 7.96 8.92 -19.35
N PRO A 431 7.23 10.00 -19.67
CA PRO A 431 6.56 10.16 -20.95
C PRO A 431 7.49 10.08 -22.19
N ASN A 432 8.80 10.33 -22.00
CA ASN A 432 9.80 10.27 -23.07
C ASN A 432 10.29 8.84 -23.37
N GLU A 433 10.01 7.89 -22.48
CA GLU A 433 10.46 6.50 -22.61
C GLU A 433 9.40 5.58 -23.20
N VAL A 434 8.13 6.02 -23.28
CA VAL A 434 7.00 5.20 -23.77
C VAL A 434 7.16 4.85 -25.24
N LYS A 435 6.99 3.57 -25.59
CA LYS A 435 7.11 3.05 -26.96
C LYS A 435 5.98 2.08 -27.29
N ILE A 436 5.63 2.00 -28.58
CA ILE A 436 4.77 0.92 -29.10
C ILE A 436 5.51 -0.41 -28.89
N GLY A 437 4.80 -1.40 -28.37
CA GLY A 437 5.34 -2.71 -28.02
C GLY A 437 5.76 -2.87 -26.57
N ASP A 438 5.82 -1.80 -25.77
CA ASP A 438 6.13 -1.89 -24.34
C ASP A 438 5.06 -2.70 -23.60
N ARG A 439 5.51 -3.49 -22.64
CA ARG A 439 4.64 -4.30 -21.78
C ARG A 439 4.12 -3.46 -20.64
N VAL A 440 2.82 -3.61 -20.37
CA VAL A 440 2.11 -2.87 -19.33
C VAL A 440 1.20 -3.79 -18.53
N GLU A 441 0.88 -3.35 -17.31
CA GLU A 441 -0.16 -3.92 -16.47
C GLU A 441 -1.16 -2.85 -16.03
N MET A 442 -2.34 -3.28 -15.59
CA MET A 442 -3.34 -2.37 -15.04
C MET A 442 -3.06 -2.10 -13.56
N THR A 443 -3.27 -0.87 -13.12
CA THR A 443 -3.14 -0.41 -11.74
C THR A 443 -4.38 0.39 -11.33
N PHE A 444 -4.84 0.19 -10.09
CA PHE A 444 -6.05 0.84 -9.58
C PHE A 444 -5.75 2.25 -9.09
N ARG A 445 -6.44 3.27 -9.62
CA ARG A 445 -6.14 4.68 -9.38
C ARG A 445 -7.40 5.53 -9.18
N ARG A 446 -7.22 6.70 -8.61
CA ARG A 446 -8.23 7.76 -8.54
C ARG A 446 -8.09 8.65 -9.78
N LEU A 447 -8.99 8.53 -10.76
CA LEU A 447 -8.93 9.34 -11.98
C LEU A 447 -9.12 10.83 -11.70
N PHE A 448 -10.11 11.16 -10.86
CA PHE A 448 -10.41 12.52 -10.43
C PHE A 448 -11.29 12.51 -9.17
N THR A 449 -11.44 13.69 -8.57
CA THR A 449 -12.39 13.94 -7.49
C THR A 449 -13.33 15.05 -7.91
N ALA A 450 -14.64 14.83 -7.83
CA ALA A 450 -15.65 15.82 -8.16
C ALA A 450 -16.65 15.95 -7.01
N GLN A 451 -16.82 17.16 -6.48
CA GLN A 451 -17.69 17.45 -5.33
C GLN A 451 -17.39 16.56 -4.11
N GLY A 452 -16.12 16.24 -3.86
CA GLY A 452 -15.68 15.36 -2.76
C GLY A 452 -15.85 13.86 -3.05
N ILE A 453 -16.38 13.46 -4.20
CA ILE A 453 -16.52 12.05 -4.61
C ILE A 453 -15.33 11.64 -5.47
N HIS A 454 -14.57 10.66 -5.01
CA HIS A 454 -13.48 10.06 -5.76
C HIS A 454 -14.01 9.14 -6.85
N ASN A 455 -13.51 9.29 -8.06
CA ASN A 455 -13.81 8.40 -9.16
C ASN A 455 -12.61 7.45 -9.38
N TYR A 456 -12.69 6.26 -8.79
CA TYR A 456 -11.69 5.22 -8.97
C TYR A 456 -11.91 4.47 -10.26
N PHE A 457 -10.81 4.12 -10.91
CA PHE A 457 -10.76 3.23 -12.07
C PHE A 457 -9.33 2.75 -12.31
N TRP A 458 -9.08 2.08 -13.41
CA TRP A 458 -7.82 1.48 -13.79
C TRP A 458 -7.05 2.34 -14.79
N LYS A 459 -5.75 2.47 -14.56
CA LYS A 459 -4.77 3.04 -15.50
C LYS A 459 -3.76 1.98 -15.90
N ALA A 460 -3.03 2.22 -16.98
CA ALA A 460 -1.88 1.40 -17.36
C ALA A 460 -0.61 1.92 -16.64
N ARG A 461 0.30 1.02 -16.31
CA ARG A 461 1.68 1.33 -15.90
C ARG A 461 2.65 0.34 -16.55
N PRO A 462 3.96 0.65 -16.65
CA PRO A 462 4.94 -0.33 -17.09
C PRO A 462 4.84 -1.61 -16.28
N LEU A 463 4.95 -2.77 -16.96
CA LEU A 463 5.05 -4.05 -16.27
C LEU A 463 6.43 -4.14 -15.62
N ALA A 464 6.47 -4.38 -14.31
CA ALA A 464 7.73 -4.63 -13.61
C ALA A 464 8.34 -5.95 -14.12
N GLU A 465 9.64 -5.91 -14.45
CA GLU A 465 10.42 -7.10 -14.84
C GLU A 465 10.76 -7.99 -13.65
#